data_1e6551f479ed8ee4920913b8899ed867
#
_entry.id   1e6551f479ed8ee4920913b8899ed867
#
_cell.length_a   1.000
_cell.length_b   1.000
_cell.length_c   1.000
_cell.angle_alpha   90.00
_cell.angle_beta   90.00
_cell.angle_gamma   90.00
#
_symmetry.space_group_name_H-M   'P 1'
#
loop_
_entity.id
_entity.type
_entity.pdbx_description
1 polymer ?
#
loop_
_entity_poly.entity_id
_entity_poly.type
_entity_poly.pdbx_seq_one_letter_code
_entity_poly.pdbx_strand_id
1 'polypeptide(L)'
;MNTTDIHEYMSARDAVGHGTHTASTAAGALVPDANFRGLASGVARGGAPRARLAVYKVCWATGDCTSADILAAFDAAIHDGVDVLSVSLGQAPPLPAYVDDVLAIGSFHAVVRGITVVCSAGNSGPYSETVINSAPWVLTVAAGTIDRTFLAKITLGNNSTYVGQTMYSGKHAATSMRIVYAEDVSSDNADDTDARSCTAGSLNATLVKGNVVLCFQTRGQRASQVAVETVKKARGVGVIFAQFLTKDIASAFDIPLIQVDYQVGTAILAYTTSTRNPTVQFGSAKTILGELIGPEVAYFSSRGPSSLTPSILKPDITAPGVNILASWSPSVALSSAMGSVNFKIDSGTSMSCPHISGVAALLKSMHPNWSPAAVKSAMVTTGNGHMLHLVTYSPPN
;
A
#
# COMPACT_ATOMS: atom_id res chain seq x y z
N MET A 1 20.45 5.61 -4.78
CA MET A 1 20.86 5.52 -3.38
C MET A 1 22.20 4.81 -3.36
N ASN A 2 23.21 5.37 -2.71
CA ASN A 2 24.45 4.63 -2.48
C ASN A 2 24.14 3.49 -1.52
N THR A 3 24.43 2.27 -1.90
CA THR A 3 24.18 1.03 -1.14
C THR A 3 25.06 0.87 0.10
N THR A 4 25.87 1.85 0.45
CA THR A 4 26.85 1.79 1.53
C THR A 4 26.31 2.14 2.92
N ASP A 5 25.06 2.59 3.05
CA ASP A 5 24.47 3.01 4.33
C ASP A 5 23.25 2.19 4.78
N ILE A 6 23.04 1.00 4.21
CA ILE A 6 21.95 0.10 4.64
C ILE A 6 22.43 -0.62 5.90
N HIS A 7 21.88 -0.21 7.06
CA HIS A 7 22.19 -0.86 8.33
C HIS A 7 21.33 -2.10 8.52
N GLU A 8 21.94 -3.27 8.40
CA GLU A 8 21.30 -4.55 8.70
C GLU A 8 21.48 -4.94 10.17
N TYR A 9 20.40 -5.45 10.78
CA TYR A 9 20.45 -6.03 12.13
C TYR A 9 20.54 -7.55 12.06
N MET A 10 21.60 -8.11 12.63
CA MET A 10 21.77 -9.56 12.80
C MET A 10 20.89 -10.10 13.95
N SER A 11 19.63 -9.74 13.95
CA SER A 11 18.62 -10.13 14.93
C SER A 11 17.23 -10.00 14.28
N ALA A 12 16.18 -10.41 14.98
CA ALA A 12 14.79 -10.24 14.53
C ALA A 12 14.34 -8.76 14.41
N ARG A 13 15.22 -7.79 14.73
CA ARG A 13 14.90 -6.36 14.62
C ARG A 13 14.68 -5.95 13.16
N ASP A 14 13.60 -5.19 12.94
CA ASP A 14 13.16 -4.74 11.62
C ASP A 14 14.01 -3.55 11.13
N ALA A 15 14.70 -3.74 9.99
CA ALA A 15 15.49 -2.72 9.31
C ALA A 15 14.73 -2.03 8.16
N VAL A 16 13.50 -2.47 7.83
CA VAL A 16 12.70 -1.98 6.69
C VAL A 16 11.45 -1.24 7.14
N GLY A 17 10.80 -1.70 8.23
CA GLY A 17 9.59 -1.14 8.80
C GLY A 17 8.30 -1.89 8.44
N HIS A 18 8.27 -2.65 7.33
CA HIS A 18 7.10 -3.39 6.90
C HIS A 18 6.69 -4.47 7.94
N GLY A 19 7.65 -5.23 8.49
CA GLY A 19 7.39 -6.23 9.51
C GLY A 19 6.82 -5.63 10.80
N THR A 20 7.32 -4.48 11.23
CA THR A 20 6.79 -3.74 12.39
C THR A 20 5.33 -3.31 12.14
N HIS A 21 5.04 -2.82 10.93
CA HIS A 21 3.70 -2.40 10.55
C HIS A 21 2.71 -3.58 10.57
N THR A 22 3.06 -4.70 9.96
CA THR A 22 2.20 -5.89 9.91
C THR A 22 2.02 -6.52 11.28
N ALA A 23 3.08 -6.65 12.09
CA ALA A 23 3.01 -7.19 13.43
C ALA A 23 2.13 -6.34 14.36
N SER A 24 2.25 -5.01 14.29
CA SER A 24 1.43 -4.11 15.10
C SER A 24 -0.03 -4.04 14.62
N THR A 25 -0.30 -4.24 13.33
CA THR A 25 -1.67 -4.39 12.82
C THR A 25 -2.31 -5.67 13.37
N ALA A 26 -1.57 -6.79 13.45
CA ALA A 26 -2.08 -8.03 14.00
C ALA A 26 -2.30 -7.94 15.53
N ALA A 27 -1.30 -7.50 16.30
CA ALA A 27 -1.27 -7.66 17.75
C ALA A 27 -0.65 -6.48 18.52
N GLY A 28 -0.59 -5.29 17.91
CA GLY A 28 -0.09 -4.10 18.59
C GLY A 28 -0.89 -3.75 19.84
N ALA A 29 -0.22 -3.37 20.92
CA ALA A 29 -0.85 -2.88 22.14
C ALA A 29 -1.65 -1.59 21.87
N LEU A 30 -2.56 -1.25 22.78
CA LEU A 30 -3.30 0.00 22.73
C LEU A 30 -2.36 1.18 23.01
N VAL A 31 -2.28 2.13 22.06
CA VAL A 31 -1.44 3.32 22.15
C VAL A 31 -2.29 4.56 21.89
N PRO A 32 -2.42 5.46 22.87
CA PRO A 32 -3.09 6.76 22.69
C PRO A 32 -2.22 7.69 21.81
N ASP A 33 -2.86 8.70 21.25
CA ASP A 33 -2.23 9.78 20.47
C ASP A 33 -1.39 9.29 19.27
N ALA A 34 -1.65 8.07 18.79
CA ALA A 34 -1.03 7.56 17.58
C ALA A 34 -1.44 8.41 16.37
N ASN A 35 -0.46 8.79 15.55
CA ASN A 35 -0.70 9.54 14.34
C ASN A 35 0.48 9.43 13.38
N PHE A 36 0.24 9.74 12.11
CA PHE A 36 1.29 9.94 11.12
C PHE A 36 1.37 11.43 10.78
N ARG A 37 2.29 12.17 11.42
CA ARG A 37 2.49 13.61 11.18
C ARG A 37 1.21 14.45 11.34
N GLY A 38 0.40 14.12 12.33
CA GLY A 38 -0.88 14.75 12.59
C GLY A 38 -2.06 14.17 11.79
N LEU A 39 -1.82 13.24 10.86
CA LEU A 39 -2.88 12.52 10.15
C LEU A 39 -3.29 11.26 10.91
N ALA A 40 -4.56 10.87 10.75
CA ALA A 40 -5.19 9.72 11.39
C ALA A 40 -4.98 9.68 12.92
N SER A 41 -4.97 10.85 13.58
CA SER A 41 -4.77 10.95 15.03
C SER A 41 -5.86 10.25 15.81
N GLY A 42 -5.47 9.46 16.83
CA GLY A 42 -6.39 8.73 17.68
C GLY A 42 -5.71 7.64 18.49
N VAL A 43 -6.49 6.65 18.89
CA VAL A 43 -6.01 5.48 19.60
C VAL A 43 -5.76 4.35 18.60
N ALA A 44 -4.52 3.88 18.50
CA ALA A 44 -4.17 2.72 17.69
C ALA A 44 -4.12 1.45 18.54
N ARG A 45 -4.54 0.33 17.94
CA ARG A 45 -4.37 -1.01 18.52
C ARG A 45 -4.42 -2.05 17.40
N GLY A 46 -3.76 -3.19 17.59
CA GLY A 46 -3.88 -4.35 16.73
C GLY A 46 -5.20 -5.11 16.89
N GLY A 47 -5.45 -6.04 15.97
CA GLY A 47 -6.65 -6.89 16.00
C GLY A 47 -6.74 -7.75 17.25
N ALA A 48 -5.62 -8.30 17.72
CA ALA A 48 -5.51 -9.11 18.95
C ALA A 48 -4.45 -8.53 19.91
N PRO A 49 -4.73 -7.40 20.60
CA PRO A 49 -3.70 -6.62 21.32
C PRO A 49 -3.12 -7.31 22.55
N ARG A 50 -3.64 -8.47 22.95
CA ARG A 50 -3.10 -9.31 24.02
C ARG A 50 -2.42 -10.58 23.53
N ALA A 51 -2.38 -10.82 22.20
CA ALA A 51 -1.66 -11.95 21.64
C ALA A 51 -0.16 -11.78 21.87
N ARG A 52 0.52 -12.91 22.09
CA ARG A 52 1.99 -12.95 22.10
C ARG A 52 2.50 -12.98 20.68
N LEU A 53 3.58 -12.27 20.41
CA LEU A 53 4.25 -12.24 19.11
C LEU A 53 5.52 -13.06 19.16
N ALA A 54 5.67 -13.99 18.21
CA ALA A 54 6.93 -14.59 17.81
C ALA A 54 7.31 -13.99 16.46
N VAL A 55 8.52 -13.48 16.31
CA VAL A 55 8.98 -12.77 15.10
C VAL A 55 10.08 -13.58 14.42
N TYR A 56 9.85 -13.95 13.19
CA TYR A 56 10.79 -14.66 12.32
C TYR A 56 11.18 -13.74 11.17
N LYS A 57 12.40 -13.21 11.19
CA LYS A 57 12.90 -12.32 10.17
C LYS A 57 13.39 -13.11 8.97
N VAL A 58 12.73 -12.94 7.83
CA VAL A 58 13.02 -13.64 6.57
C VAL A 58 13.36 -12.70 5.41
N CYS A 59 13.20 -11.39 5.61
CA CYS A 59 13.53 -10.37 4.63
C CYS A 59 14.58 -9.42 5.22
N TRP A 60 15.60 -9.12 4.42
CA TRP A 60 16.76 -8.34 4.82
C TRP A 60 16.64 -6.87 4.34
N ALA A 61 17.49 -6.01 4.86
CA ALA A 61 17.47 -4.58 4.50
C ALA A 61 17.75 -4.32 3.01
N THR A 62 18.38 -5.28 2.31
CA THR A 62 18.56 -5.28 0.85
C THR A 62 17.25 -5.45 0.07
N GLY A 63 16.18 -5.88 0.74
CA GLY A 63 14.89 -6.23 0.13
C GLY A 63 14.74 -7.71 -0.22
N ASP A 64 15.79 -8.51 -0.06
CA ASP A 64 15.77 -9.93 -0.37
C ASP A 64 15.07 -10.74 0.73
N CYS A 65 14.22 -11.69 0.30
CA CYS A 65 13.57 -12.68 1.16
C CYS A 65 13.87 -14.05 0.58
N THR A 66 14.93 -14.70 1.05
CA THR A 66 15.39 -15.95 0.44
C THR A 66 14.47 -17.12 0.76
N SER A 67 14.35 -18.07 -0.16
CA SER A 67 13.58 -19.30 0.04
C SER A 67 14.06 -20.11 1.24
N ALA A 68 15.38 -20.13 1.50
CA ALA A 68 15.97 -20.82 2.63
C ALA A 68 15.54 -20.19 3.96
N ASP A 69 15.59 -18.86 4.07
CA ASP A 69 15.16 -18.14 5.28
C ASP A 69 13.67 -18.33 5.56
N ILE A 70 12.84 -18.32 4.49
CA ILE A 70 11.40 -18.53 4.61
C ILE A 70 11.10 -19.95 5.13
N LEU A 71 11.70 -20.99 4.56
CA LEU A 71 11.50 -22.36 5.03
C LEU A 71 12.02 -22.56 6.46
N ALA A 72 13.19 -22.04 6.78
CA ALA A 72 13.72 -22.11 8.15
C ALA A 72 12.81 -21.43 9.18
N ALA A 73 12.17 -20.33 8.79
CA ALA A 73 11.19 -19.63 9.63
C ALA A 73 9.91 -20.45 9.85
N PHE A 74 9.41 -21.14 8.82
CA PHE A 74 8.28 -22.07 8.98
C PHE A 74 8.64 -23.22 9.94
N ASP A 75 9.81 -23.82 9.78
CA ASP A 75 10.27 -24.90 10.67
C ASP A 75 10.40 -24.43 12.12
N ALA A 76 11.01 -23.25 12.34
CA ALA A 76 11.14 -22.66 13.66
C ALA A 76 9.75 -22.36 14.28
N ALA A 77 8.84 -21.75 13.53
CA ALA A 77 7.51 -21.43 14.02
C ALA A 77 6.67 -22.67 14.36
N ILE A 78 6.79 -23.74 13.56
CA ILE A 78 6.14 -25.03 13.83
C ILE A 78 6.72 -25.66 15.09
N HIS A 79 8.05 -25.60 15.26
CA HIS A 79 8.74 -26.12 16.44
C HIS A 79 8.34 -25.36 17.71
N ASP A 80 8.27 -24.04 17.63
CA ASP A 80 7.87 -23.16 18.74
C ASP A 80 6.39 -23.29 19.12
N GLY A 81 5.59 -23.94 18.27
CA GLY A 81 4.17 -24.22 18.52
C GLY A 81 3.28 -22.99 18.47
N VAL A 82 3.48 -22.11 17.50
CA VAL A 82 2.61 -20.94 17.30
C VAL A 82 1.20 -21.37 16.89
N ASP A 83 0.18 -20.60 17.24
CA ASP A 83 -1.23 -20.89 16.90
C ASP A 83 -1.61 -20.37 15.51
N VAL A 84 -1.03 -19.22 15.10
CA VAL A 84 -1.34 -18.50 13.86
C VAL A 84 -0.05 -17.99 13.23
N LEU A 85 0.11 -18.23 11.94
CA LEU A 85 1.17 -17.62 11.10
C LEU A 85 0.57 -16.49 10.25
N SER A 86 1.15 -15.30 10.37
CA SER A 86 0.80 -14.10 9.60
C SER A 86 1.88 -13.86 8.54
N VAL A 87 1.53 -14.07 7.26
CA VAL A 87 2.50 -14.09 6.15
C VAL A 87 2.13 -13.03 5.11
N SER A 88 2.68 -11.82 5.27
CA SER A 88 2.52 -10.73 4.31
C SER A 88 3.66 -10.70 3.29
N LEU A 89 3.90 -11.84 2.67
CA LEU A 89 4.95 -12.12 1.70
C LEU A 89 4.35 -12.78 0.47
N GLY A 90 5.09 -12.79 -0.64
CA GLY A 90 4.72 -13.55 -1.82
C GLY A 90 5.43 -13.06 -3.07
N GLN A 91 5.41 -13.89 -4.09
CA GLN A 91 5.98 -13.61 -5.40
C GLN A 91 4.89 -13.15 -6.35
N ALA A 92 5.15 -12.10 -7.12
CA ALA A 92 4.26 -11.69 -8.19
C ALA A 92 4.21 -12.75 -9.30
N PRO A 93 3.09 -12.89 -10.04
CA PRO A 93 3.00 -13.80 -11.17
C PRO A 93 4.13 -13.56 -12.21
N PRO A 94 4.61 -14.63 -12.90
CA PRO A 94 4.08 -15.98 -12.94
C PRO A 94 4.39 -16.79 -11.69
N LEU A 95 3.42 -17.61 -11.23
CA LEU A 95 3.54 -18.38 -10.00
C LEU A 95 4.21 -19.74 -10.25
N PRO A 96 5.10 -20.22 -9.35
CA PRO A 96 5.58 -21.59 -9.35
C PRO A 96 4.47 -22.57 -8.98
N ALA A 97 4.64 -23.83 -9.32
CA ALA A 97 3.75 -24.87 -8.83
C ALA A 97 3.82 -24.98 -7.30
N TYR A 98 2.75 -25.43 -6.64
CA TYR A 98 2.72 -25.51 -5.16
C TYR A 98 3.85 -26.38 -4.56
N VAL A 99 4.34 -27.35 -5.30
CA VAL A 99 5.46 -28.22 -4.88
C VAL A 99 6.82 -27.54 -4.99
N ASP A 100 6.90 -26.41 -5.69
CA ASP A 100 8.10 -25.61 -5.89
C ASP A 100 8.01 -24.25 -5.16
N ASP A 101 6.82 -23.93 -4.60
CA ASP A 101 6.58 -22.71 -3.84
C ASP A 101 6.87 -22.91 -2.36
N VAL A 102 7.90 -22.27 -1.85
CA VAL A 102 8.33 -22.38 -0.45
C VAL A 102 7.26 -21.94 0.55
N LEU A 103 6.41 -20.98 0.18
CA LEU A 103 5.29 -20.55 1.02
C LEU A 103 4.19 -21.61 1.04
N ALA A 104 3.91 -22.25 -0.09
CA ALA A 104 2.96 -23.36 -0.15
C ALA A 104 3.48 -24.55 0.64
N ILE A 105 4.74 -24.95 0.47
CA ILE A 105 5.37 -26.07 1.19
C ILE A 105 5.34 -25.81 2.71
N GLY A 106 5.92 -24.71 3.17
CA GLY A 106 5.99 -24.38 4.60
C GLY A 106 4.61 -24.25 5.25
N SER A 107 3.67 -23.60 4.58
CA SER A 107 2.30 -23.46 5.07
C SER A 107 1.54 -24.78 5.13
N PHE A 108 1.79 -25.73 4.20
CA PHE A 108 1.21 -27.07 4.25
C PHE A 108 1.62 -27.79 5.54
N HIS A 109 2.91 -27.82 5.85
CA HIS A 109 3.42 -28.45 7.06
C HIS A 109 2.86 -27.79 8.33
N ALA A 110 2.75 -26.46 8.35
CA ALA A 110 2.15 -25.74 9.47
C ALA A 110 0.66 -26.13 9.67
N VAL A 111 -0.13 -26.14 8.59
CA VAL A 111 -1.56 -26.50 8.66
C VAL A 111 -1.79 -27.94 9.10
N VAL A 112 -0.96 -28.89 8.66
CA VAL A 112 -1.00 -30.28 9.13
C VAL A 112 -0.76 -30.37 10.65
N ARG A 113 0.00 -29.46 11.22
CA ARG A 113 0.23 -29.33 12.68
C ARG A 113 -0.86 -28.54 13.41
N GLY A 114 -1.92 -28.11 12.73
CA GLY A 114 -3.04 -27.39 13.32
C GLY A 114 -2.83 -25.86 13.43
N ILE A 115 -1.78 -25.32 12.80
CA ILE A 115 -1.46 -23.90 12.77
C ILE A 115 -2.25 -23.23 11.64
N THR A 116 -3.00 -22.16 11.96
CA THR A 116 -3.72 -21.39 10.94
C THR A 116 -2.74 -20.47 10.20
N VAL A 117 -2.64 -20.60 8.87
CA VAL A 117 -1.77 -19.76 8.05
C VAL A 117 -2.60 -18.75 7.26
N VAL A 118 -2.34 -17.46 7.49
CA VAL A 118 -3.00 -16.33 6.84
C VAL A 118 -1.98 -15.64 5.93
N CYS A 119 -2.33 -15.46 4.65
CA CYS A 119 -1.45 -14.91 3.64
C CYS A 119 -2.08 -13.73 2.90
N SER A 120 -1.25 -12.79 2.46
CA SER A 120 -1.67 -11.69 1.58
C SER A 120 -1.98 -12.16 0.16
N ALA A 121 -3.01 -11.60 -0.48
CA ALA A 121 -3.44 -11.98 -1.83
C ALA A 121 -2.58 -11.41 -2.97
N GLY A 122 -1.71 -10.41 -2.67
CA GLY A 122 -0.90 -9.71 -3.66
C GLY A 122 -1.47 -8.36 -4.10
N ASN A 123 -0.61 -7.55 -4.72
CA ASN A 123 -0.90 -6.16 -5.08
C ASN A 123 -0.82 -5.90 -6.61
N SER A 124 -1.11 -6.92 -7.41
CA SER A 124 -1.05 -6.88 -8.89
C SER A 124 -2.42 -6.67 -9.55
N GLY A 125 -3.43 -6.19 -8.78
CA GLY A 125 -4.73 -5.84 -9.35
C GLY A 125 -4.69 -4.65 -10.33
N PRO A 126 -5.80 -4.36 -10.98
CA PRO A 126 -7.13 -4.97 -10.86
C PRO A 126 -7.34 -6.18 -11.79
N TYR A 127 -6.30 -6.64 -12.45
CA TYR A 127 -6.38 -7.70 -13.45
C TYR A 127 -6.73 -9.04 -12.83
N SER A 128 -7.51 -9.87 -13.57
CA SER A 128 -7.80 -11.25 -13.20
C SER A 128 -6.52 -12.10 -13.20
N GLU A 129 -6.57 -13.24 -12.52
CA GLU A 129 -5.49 -14.23 -12.45
C GLU A 129 -4.18 -13.73 -11.81
N THR A 130 -4.29 -12.67 -11.00
CA THR A 130 -3.13 -12.06 -10.33
C THR A 130 -3.00 -12.44 -8.86
N VAL A 131 -3.97 -13.20 -8.30
CA VAL A 131 -3.93 -13.63 -6.90
C VAL A 131 -2.73 -14.54 -6.66
N ILE A 132 -2.00 -14.26 -5.58
CA ILE A 132 -0.88 -15.07 -5.10
C ILE A 132 -1.26 -15.81 -3.82
N ASN A 133 -0.39 -16.68 -3.31
CA ASN A 133 -0.64 -17.47 -2.10
C ASN A 133 -1.98 -18.22 -2.18
N SER A 134 -2.23 -18.83 -3.32
CA SER A 134 -3.54 -19.43 -3.65
C SER A 134 -3.67 -20.88 -3.23
N ALA A 135 -2.72 -21.43 -2.47
CA ALA A 135 -2.81 -22.81 -1.97
C ALA A 135 -4.11 -23.05 -1.18
N PRO A 136 -4.79 -24.18 -1.38
CA PRO A 136 -6.11 -24.44 -0.78
C PRO A 136 -6.15 -24.38 0.74
N TRP A 137 -5.05 -24.77 1.38
CA TRP A 137 -4.93 -24.87 2.83
C TRP A 137 -4.66 -23.54 3.55
N VAL A 138 -4.25 -22.48 2.86
CA VAL A 138 -4.05 -21.16 3.48
C VAL A 138 -5.31 -20.29 3.40
N LEU A 139 -5.38 -19.29 4.26
CA LEU A 139 -6.37 -18.22 4.21
C LEU A 139 -5.79 -17.01 3.48
N THR A 140 -6.24 -16.77 2.24
CA THR A 140 -5.74 -15.71 1.37
C THR A 140 -6.58 -14.45 1.50
N VAL A 141 -5.97 -13.33 1.85
CA VAL A 141 -6.65 -12.09 2.23
C VAL A 141 -6.43 -10.99 1.19
N ALA A 142 -7.52 -10.51 0.60
CA ALA A 142 -7.56 -9.34 -0.27
C ALA A 142 -7.63 -8.04 0.53
N ALA A 143 -7.29 -6.93 -0.12
CA ALA A 143 -7.36 -5.60 0.48
C ALA A 143 -8.68 -4.90 0.16
N GLY A 144 -9.31 -4.35 1.19
CA GLY A 144 -10.46 -3.47 1.09
C GLY A 144 -10.13 -2.04 1.53
N THR A 145 -10.93 -1.09 1.04
CA THR A 145 -10.90 0.29 1.51
C THR A 145 -11.55 0.42 2.88
N ILE A 146 -11.31 1.55 3.53
CA ILE A 146 -12.01 1.99 4.74
C ILE A 146 -12.60 3.37 4.50
N ASP A 147 -13.38 3.87 5.41
CA ASP A 147 -14.04 5.19 5.35
C ASP A 147 -13.09 6.38 5.63
N ARG A 148 -11.79 6.14 5.73
CA ARG A 148 -10.76 7.16 5.98
C ARG A 148 -10.02 7.53 4.71
N THR A 149 -9.93 8.83 4.43
CA THR A 149 -9.10 9.38 3.36
C THR A 149 -8.34 10.62 3.82
N PHE A 150 -7.36 11.05 3.02
CA PHE A 150 -6.52 12.22 3.30
C PHE A 150 -6.61 13.19 2.13
N LEU A 151 -7.20 14.35 2.37
CA LEU A 151 -7.50 15.32 1.34
C LEU A 151 -6.82 16.66 1.63
N ALA A 152 -6.39 17.35 0.56
CA ALA A 152 -5.96 18.72 0.64
C ALA A 152 -6.63 19.58 -0.45
N LYS A 153 -6.80 20.85 -0.13
CA LYS A 153 -7.31 21.87 -1.07
C LYS A 153 -6.19 22.28 -2.02
N ILE A 154 -6.51 22.38 -3.30
CA ILE A 154 -5.70 22.98 -4.35
C ILE A 154 -6.34 24.31 -4.69
N THR A 155 -5.61 25.42 -4.62
CA THR A 155 -6.09 26.74 -5.01
C THR A 155 -5.22 27.25 -6.15
N LEU A 156 -5.85 27.56 -7.29
CA LEU A 156 -5.18 28.13 -8.46
C LEU A 156 -5.08 29.67 -8.32
N GLY A 157 -4.17 30.30 -9.06
CA GLY A 157 -4.00 31.75 -9.01
C GLY A 157 -5.21 32.57 -9.47
N ASN A 158 -6.18 31.99 -10.13
CA ASN A 158 -7.49 32.57 -10.45
C ASN A 158 -8.56 32.35 -9.35
N ASN A 159 -8.15 31.86 -8.17
CA ASN A 159 -8.98 31.48 -7.03
C ASN A 159 -9.91 30.26 -7.24
N SER A 160 -9.82 29.56 -8.37
CA SER A 160 -10.49 28.26 -8.52
C SER A 160 -9.95 27.27 -7.53
N THR A 161 -10.81 26.43 -6.94
CA THR A 161 -10.42 25.51 -5.89
C THR A 161 -10.86 24.09 -6.23
N TYR A 162 -9.95 23.14 -5.99
CA TYR A 162 -10.16 21.72 -6.16
C TYR A 162 -9.71 20.97 -4.90
N VAL A 163 -10.00 19.69 -4.83
CA VAL A 163 -9.59 18.80 -3.74
C VAL A 163 -8.87 17.60 -4.35
N GLY A 164 -7.78 17.18 -3.73
CA GLY A 164 -7.06 15.99 -4.15
C GLY A 164 -6.54 15.18 -2.96
N GLN A 165 -6.19 13.94 -3.20
CA GLN A 165 -5.65 13.02 -2.19
C GLN A 165 -4.16 13.29 -1.97
N THR A 166 -3.75 13.38 -0.70
CA THR A 166 -2.35 13.58 -0.32
C THR A 166 -2.13 13.25 1.15
N MET A 167 -0.92 12.82 1.50
CA MET A 167 -0.46 12.74 2.89
C MET A 167 0.58 13.83 3.21
N TYR A 168 0.74 14.83 2.36
CA TYR A 168 1.69 15.90 2.57
C TYR A 168 1.20 16.89 3.64
N SER A 169 1.95 17.02 4.73
CA SER A 169 1.70 17.95 5.83
C SER A 169 2.87 18.95 6.05
N GLY A 170 3.71 19.14 5.03
CA GLY A 170 4.95 19.91 5.16
C GLY A 170 4.77 21.44 5.19
N LYS A 171 5.87 22.15 5.45
CA LYS A 171 5.94 23.61 5.68
C LYS A 171 5.57 24.50 4.48
N HIS A 172 5.47 23.95 3.27
CA HIS A 172 5.12 24.70 2.06
C HIS A 172 3.61 24.72 1.78
N ALA A 173 2.80 24.18 2.67
CA ALA A 173 1.35 24.41 2.63
C ALA A 173 1.12 25.93 2.76
N ALA A 174 0.29 26.48 1.86
CA ALA A 174 -0.05 27.90 1.75
C ALA A 174 0.96 28.81 1.01
N THR A 175 2.04 28.29 0.43
CA THR A 175 2.91 29.08 -0.45
C THR A 175 2.41 28.99 -1.90
N SER A 176 2.28 30.16 -2.58
CA SER A 176 1.96 30.18 -4.01
C SER A 176 3.21 29.79 -4.82
N MET A 177 3.08 28.79 -5.66
CA MET A 177 4.16 28.22 -6.49
C MET A 177 3.74 28.27 -7.96
N ARG A 178 4.71 28.46 -8.86
CA ARG A 178 4.43 28.34 -10.29
C ARG A 178 4.11 26.90 -10.64
N ILE A 179 3.12 26.67 -11.52
CA ILE A 179 2.78 25.36 -12.05
C ILE A 179 3.07 25.32 -13.54
N VAL A 180 3.59 24.17 -14.01
CA VAL A 180 3.89 23.88 -15.41
C VAL A 180 3.28 22.54 -15.81
N TYR A 181 2.88 22.41 -17.06
CA TYR A 181 2.47 21.11 -17.60
C TYR A 181 3.68 20.29 -18.04
N ALA A 182 3.65 18.99 -17.83
CA ALA A 182 4.81 18.13 -18.02
C ALA A 182 5.32 18.08 -19.47
N GLU A 183 4.43 18.13 -20.47
CA GLU A 183 4.83 18.17 -21.88
C GLU A 183 5.54 19.47 -22.24
N ASP A 184 5.14 20.61 -21.66
CA ASP A 184 5.78 21.92 -21.91
C ASP A 184 7.20 22.03 -21.35
N VAL A 185 7.58 21.06 -20.51
CA VAL A 185 8.90 20.99 -19.87
C VAL A 185 9.59 19.65 -20.12
N SER A 186 9.28 19.01 -21.25
CA SER A 186 9.90 17.76 -21.69
C SER A 186 11.40 17.89 -21.93
N SER A 187 12.14 16.80 -21.80
CA SER A 187 13.52 16.68 -22.24
C SER A 187 13.56 16.44 -23.75
N ASP A 188 14.66 16.83 -24.41
CA ASP A 188 14.80 16.74 -25.88
C ASP A 188 14.64 15.32 -26.45
N ASN A 189 14.82 14.29 -25.62
CA ASN A 189 14.76 12.88 -26.02
C ASN A 189 13.48 12.16 -25.57
N ALA A 190 12.54 12.85 -24.92
CA ALA A 190 11.30 12.26 -24.44
C ALA A 190 10.19 12.40 -25.49
N ASP A 191 9.36 11.35 -25.63
CA ASP A 191 8.09 11.52 -26.33
C ASP A 191 7.04 12.21 -25.43
N ASP A 192 5.98 12.72 -26.06
CA ASP A 192 4.91 13.43 -25.34
C ASP A 192 4.23 12.56 -24.29
N THR A 193 4.09 11.25 -24.52
CA THR A 193 3.45 10.32 -23.59
C THR A 193 4.30 10.11 -22.35
N ASP A 194 5.61 9.98 -22.52
CA ASP A 194 6.58 9.86 -21.43
C ASP A 194 6.69 11.15 -20.63
N ALA A 195 6.76 12.30 -21.31
CA ALA A 195 6.75 13.61 -20.65
C ALA A 195 5.46 13.82 -19.86
N ARG A 196 4.30 13.56 -20.49
CA ARG A 196 2.97 13.67 -19.88
C ARG A 196 2.85 12.90 -18.58
N SER A 197 3.41 11.70 -18.53
CA SER A 197 3.35 10.84 -17.35
C SER A 197 4.53 11.02 -16.40
N CYS A 198 5.44 11.94 -16.70
CA CYS A 198 6.63 12.20 -15.89
C CYS A 198 7.47 10.93 -15.65
N THR A 199 7.71 10.13 -16.70
CA THR A 199 8.58 8.95 -16.61
C THR A 199 10.03 9.34 -16.32
N ALA A 200 10.83 8.38 -15.89
CA ALA A 200 12.24 8.64 -15.55
C ALA A 200 13.02 9.24 -16.73
N GLY A 201 13.60 10.41 -16.56
CA GLY A 201 14.39 11.11 -17.57
C GLY A 201 13.59 11.91 -18.59
N SER A 202 12.25 11.94 -18.52
CA SER A 202 11.40 12.61 -19.50
C SER A 202 11.33 14.14 -19.35
N LEU A 203 11.83 14.70 -18.25
CA LEU A 203 11.68 16.11 -17.93
C LEU A 203 12.99 16.90 -17.98
N ASN A 204 12.93 18.13 -18.51
CA ASN A 204 14.05 19.08 -18.56
C ASN A 204 14.23 19.78 -17.19
N ALA A 205 15.35 19.48 -16.52
CA ALA A 205 15.63 19.98 -15.18
C ALA A 205 15.71 21.50 -15.08
N THR A 206 16.08 22.21 -16.17
CA THR A 206 16.15 23.70 -16.17
C THR A 206 14.75 24.30 -16.18
N LEU A 207 13.81 23.73 -16.92
CA LEU A 207 12.44 24.22 -17.03
C LEU A 207 11.58 23.81 -15.83
N VAL A 208 11.88 22.66 -15.21
CA VAL A 208 11.13 22.13 -14.04
C VAL A 208 11.57 22.79 -12.73
N LYS A 209 12.82 23.24 -12.64
CA LYS A 209 13.39 23.77 -11.39
C LYS A 209 12.49 24.81 -10.69
N GLY A 210 12.12 24.53 -9.44
CA GLY A 210 11.33 25.42 -8.60
C GLY A 210 9.83 25.47 -8.93
N ASN A 211 9.36 24.65 -9.88
CA ASN A 211 7.96 24.58 -10.30
C ASN A 211 7.25 23.35 -9.73
N VAL A 212 5.94 23.45 -9.58
CA VAL A 212 5.03 22.31 -9.45
C VAL A 212 4.76 21.76 -10.86
N VAL A 213 4.78 20.45 -11.04
CA VAL A 213 4.53 19.82 -12.34
C VAL A 213 3.18 19.11 -12.33
N LEU A 214 2.36 19.38 -13.34
CA LEU A 214 1.14 18.62 -13.62
C LEU A 214 1.48 17.45 -14.52
N CYS A 215 1.34 16.23 -13.99
CA CYS A 215 1.54 14.98 -14.71
C CYS A 215 0.21 14.22 -14.84
N PHE A 216 0.08 13.40 -15.88
CA PHE A 216 -1.09 12.55 -16.09
C PHE A 216 -0.69 11.08 -16.15
N GLN A 217 -1.43 10.21 -15.52
CA GLN A 217 -1.30 8.77 -15.68
C GLN A 217 -1.48 8.37 -17.15
N THR A 218 -0.65 7.48 -17.64
CA THR A 218 -0.76 6.87 -18.97
C THR A 218 -0.83 5.35 -18.86
N ARG A 219 -1.01 4.64 -19.99
CA ARG A 219 -0.95 3.17 -20.00
C ARG A 219 0.44 2.65 -19.64
N GLY A 220 1.51 3.36 -20.04
CA GLY A 220 2.90 2.99 -19.77
C GLY A 220 3.37 3.35 -18.36
N GLN A 221 2.80 4.40 -17.76
CA GLN A 221 3.21 4.89 -16.44
C GLN A 221 1.99 5.16 -15.56
N ARG A 222 1.84 4.34 -14.52
CA ARG A 222 0.69 4.41 -13.61
C ARG A 222 1.08 4.78 -12.18
N ALA A 223 2.36 4.75 -11.85
CA ALA A 223 2.84 4.97 -10.50
C ALA A 223 3.19 6.44 -10.25
N SER A 224 2.39 7.15 -9.47
CA SER A 224 2.67 8.52 -9.04
C SER A 224 4.03 8.68 -8.35
N GLN A 225 4.56 7.62 -7.74
CA GLN A 225 5.89 7.60 -7.15
C GLN A 225 6.98 7.90 -8.18
N VAL A 226 6.92 7.29 -9.37
CA VAL A 226 7.89 7.55 -10.45
C VAL A 226 7.85 9.02 -10.88
N ALA A 227 6.65 9.59 -11.01
CA ALA A 227 6.49 11.02 -11.32
C ALA A 227 7.12 11.92 -10.25
N VAL A 228 6.91 11.61 -8.96
CA VAL A 228 7.53 12.36 -7.86
C VAL A 228 9.05 12.28 -7.91
N GLU A 229 9.61 11.09 -8.10
CA GLU A 229 11.07 10.90 -8.18
C GLU A 229 11.67 11.63 -9.38
N THR A 230 10.98 11.61 -10.54
CA THR A 230 11.40 12.32 -11.75
C THR A 230 11.39 13.84 -11.54
N VAL A 231 10.29 14.39 -11.02
CA VAL A 231 10.17 15.81 -10.72
C VAL A 231 11.19 16.26 -9.67
N LYS A 232 11.41 15.45 -8.63
CA LYS A 232 12.41 15.70 -7.59
C LYS A 232 13.84 15.72 -8.16
N LYS A 233 14.19 14.76 -9.03
CA LYS A 233 15.48 14.74 -9.73
C LYS A 233 15.67 15.98 -10.62
N ALA A 234 14.60 16.44 -11.27
CA ALA A 234 14.57 17.68 -12.04
C ALA A 234 14.49 18.97 -11.17
N ARG A 235 14.60 18.87 -9.83
CA ARG A 235 14.50 19.97 -8.86
C ARG A 235 13.16 20.71 -8.84
N GLY A 236 12.08 20.03 -9.23
CA GLY A 236 10.72 20.51 -9.02
C GLY A 236 10.34 20.50 -7.54
N VAL A 237 9.31 21.25 -7.17
CA VAL A 237 8.92 21.47 -5.76
C VAL A 237 7.59 20.83 -5.38
N GLY A 238 6.91 20.20 -6.33
CA GLY A 238 5.65 19.48 -6.11
C GLY A 238 5.10 18.84 -7.37
N VAL A 239 4.15 17.93 -7.20
CA VAL A 239 3.49 17.20 -8.27
C VAL A 239 1.98 17.23 -8.06
N ILE A 240 1.24 17.54 -9.11
CA ILE A 240 -0.17 17.18 -9.24
C ILE A 240 -0.22 16.02 -10.22
N PHE A 241 -0.73 14.86 -9.77
CA PHE A 241 -0.80 13.66 -10.60
C PHE A 241 -2.26 13.32 -10.90
N ALA A 242 -2.67 13.54 -12.13
CA ALA A 242 -4.01 13.21 -12.60
C ALA A 242 -4.08 11.74 -13.00
N GLN A 243 -4.97 10.98 -12.36
CA GLN A 243 -5.12 9.54 -12.55
C GLN A 243 -6.57 9.11 -12.48
N PHE A 244 -6.86 7.85 -12.74
CA PHE A 244 -8.16 7.30 -12.39
C PHE A 244 -8.41 7.51 -10.91
N LEU A 245 -9.66 7.82 -10.58
CA LEU A 245 -10.07 8.02 -9.19
C LEU A 245 -9.99 6.68 -8.48
N THR A 246 -8.82 6.40 -7.95
CA THR A 246 -8.60 5.27 -7.07
C THR A 246 -8.68 5.80 -5.64
N LYS A 247 -9.44 5.16 -4.79
CA LYS A 247 -9.45 5.42 -3.34
C LYS A 247 -8.12 4.98 -2.68
N ASP A 248 -7.19 4.54 -3.51
CA ASP A 248 -5.86 4.09 -3.13
C ASP A 248 -4.94 5.30 -2.99
N ILE A 249 -3.98 5.24 -2.11
CA ILE A 249 -3.40 6.40 -1.49
C ILE A 249 -2.08 6.80 -2.06
N ALA A 250 -1.84 8.10 -1.95
CA ALA A 250 -0.52 8.67 -2.08
C ALA A 250 0.38 8.22 -0.92
N SER A 251 1.54 7.70 -1.24
CA SER A 251 2.62 7.57 -0.27
C SER A 251 3.10 8.96 0.17
N ALA A 252 3.66 9.07 1.37
CA ALA A 252 4.27 10.30 1.82
C ALA A 252 5.63 10.50 1.13
N PHE A 253 5.86 11.70 0.60
CA PHE A 253 7.10 12.09 -0.07
C PHE A 253 7.67 13.38 0.53
N ASP A 254 8.94 13.67 0.22
CA ASP A 254 9.63 14.89 0.66
C ASP A 254 9.06 16.16 0.01
N ILE A 255 8.50 16.04 -1.20
CA ILE A 255 7.80 17.12 -1.90
C ILE A 255 6.30 16.80 -1.96
N PRO A 256 5.43 17.83 -2.02
CA PRO A 256 4.00 17.59 -2.14
C PRO A 256 3.65 16.79 -3.40
N LEU A 257 2.92 15.70 -3.20
CA LEU A 257 2.19 14.99 -4.23
C LEU A 257 0.70 15.12 -3.93
N ILE A 258 -0.08 15.66 -4.86
CA ILE A 258 -1.54 15.65 -4.77
C ILE A 258 -2.09 14.87 -5.97
N GLN A 259 -2.83 13.81 -5.68
CA GLN A 259 -3.49 12.99 -6.69
C GLN A 259 -4.90 13.50 -6.91
N VAL A 260 -5.26 13.67 -8.17
CA VAL A 260 -6.58 14.15 -8.60
C VAL A 260 -7.13 13.24 -9.70
N ASP A 261 -8.43 13.31 -9.97
CA ASP A 261 -9.01 12.66 -11.13
C ASP A 261 -8.65 13.38 -12.44
N TYR A 262 -8.94 12.73 -13.58
CA TYR A 262 -8.69 13.33 -14.89
C TYR A 262 -9.51 14.59 -15.14
N GLN A 263 -10.72 14.73 -14.58
CA GLN A 263 -11.54 15.91 -14.72
C GLN A 263 -10.89 17.12 -14.08
N VAL A 264 -10.44 16.97 -12.83
CA VAL A 264 -9.70 18.02 -12.11
C VAL A 264 -8.37 18.29 -12.78
N GLY A 265 -7.61 17.24 -13.19
CA GLY A 265 -6.37 17.39 -13.93
C GLY A 265 -6.53 18.20 -15.22
N THR A 266 -7.58 17.90 -16.00
CA THR A 266 -7.90 18.63 -17.25
C THR A 266 -8.30 20.09 -16.97
N ALA A 267 -9.05 20.34 -15.91
CA ALA A 267 -9.41 21.71 -15.53
C ALA A 267 -8.17 22.53 -15.12
N ILE A 268 -7.22 21.91 -14.40
CA ILE A 268 -5.94 22.54 -14.05
C ILE A 268 -5.09 22.78 -15.31
N LEU A 269 -5.05 21.84 -16.26
CA LEU A 269 -4.35 21.98 -17.54
C LEU A 269 -4.92 23.18 -18.33
N ALA A 270 -6.25 23.27 -18.45
CA ALA A 270 -6.90 24.41 -19.13
C ALA A 270 -6.55 25.76 -18.50
N TYR A 271 -6.41 25.81 -17.17
CA TYR A 271 -5.93 26.99 -16.48
C TYR A 271 -4.46 27.29 -16.81
N THR A 272 -3.57 26.28 -16.81
CA THR A 272 -2.14 26.51 -17.11
C THR A 272 -1.91 27.02 -18.53
N THR A 273 -2.66 26.52 -19.51
CA THR A 273 -2.56 26.94 -20.92
C THR A 273 -3.17 28.32 -21.19
N SER A 274 -4.19 28.73 -20.43
CA SER A 274 -4.86 30.04 -20.62
C SER A 274 -4.21 31.18 -19.82
N THR A 275 -3.24 30.88 -18.95
CA THR A 275 -2.67 31.85 -18.01
C THR A 275 -1.16 32.04 -18.25
N ARG A 276 -0.69 33.29 -18.45
CA ARG A 276 0.73 33.58 -18.72
C ARG A 276 1.68 33.15 -17.60
N ASN A 277 1.26 33.30 -16.34
CA ASN A 277 2.05 32.93 -15.15
C ASN A 277 1.16 32.12 -14.19
N PRO A 278 0.85 30.86 -14.52
CA PRO A 278 -0.05 30.05 -13.70
C PRO A 278 0.62 29.70 -12.37
N THR A 279 -0.15 29.84 -11.29
CA THR A 279 0.28 29.50 -9.94
C THR A 279 -0.70 28.57 -9.24
N VAL A 280 -0.19 27.82 -8.29
CA VAL A 280 -0.96 26.91 -7.45
C VAL A 280 -0.49 27.02 -6.00
N GLN A 281 -1.43 26.83 -5.09
CA GLN A 281 -1.22 26.75 -3.66
C GLN A 281 -1.84 25.46 -3.12
N PHE A 282 -1.10 24.73 -2.28
CA PHE A 282 -1.59 23.53 -1.63
C PHE A 282 -1.99 23.81 -0.19
N GLY A 283 -3.16 23.32 0.23
CA GLY A 283 -3.53 23.24 1.63
C GLY A 283 -2.80 22.08 2.34
N SER A 284 -2.80 22.10 3.66
CA SER A 284 -2.36 20.93 4.44
C SER A 284 -3.33 19.78 4.31
N ALA A 285 -2.82 18.56 4.25
CA ALA A 285 -3.62 17.34 4.28
C ALA A 285 -4.46 17.29 5.56
N LYS A 286 -5.70 16.83 5.42
CA LYS A 286 -6.63 16.60 6.54
C LYS A 286 -7.16 15.18 6.47
N THR A 287 -7.34 14.58 7.63
CA THR A 287 -8.04 13.30 7.75
C THR A 287 -9.54 13.52 7.61
N ILE A 288 -10.16 12.84 6.69
CA ILE A 288 -11.61 12.84 6.46
C ILE A 288 -12.14 11.45 6.76
N LEU A 289 -13.24 11.38 7.51
CA LEU A 289 -13.89 10.13 7.93
C LEU A 289 -15.36 10.15 7.50
N GLY A 290 -15.90 9.00 7.14
CA GLY A 290 -17.34 8.80 6.91
C GLY A 290 -17.89 9.37 5.60
N GLU A 291 -17.06 9.95 4.74
CA GLU A 291 -17.51 10.49 3.44
C GLU A 291 -17.45 9.45 2.31
N LEU A 292 -16.72 8.36 2.51
CA LEU A 292 -16.58 7.31 1.52
C LEU A 292 -17.62 6.21 1.75
N ILE A 293 -18.29 5.81 0.67
CA ILE A 293 -19.08 4.59 0.66
C ILE A 293 -18.09 3.43 0.61
N GLY A 294 -17.98 2.72 1.70
CA GLY A 294 -17.08 1.57 1.81
C GLY A 294 -17.73 0.43 2.60
N PRO A 295 -17.07 -0.72 2.68
CA PRO A 295 -15.79 -1.07 2.08
C PRO A 295 -15.91 -1.50 0.61
N GLU A 296 -14.91 -1.19 -0.22
CA GLU A 296 -14.73 -1.67 -1.58
C GLU A 296 -13.42 -2.43 -1.69
N VAL A 297 -13.31 -3.39 -2.63
CA VAL A 297 -12.03 -4.05 -2.89
C VAL A 297 -11.06 -3.07 -3.52
N ALA A 298 -9.89 -2.89 -2.90
CA ALA A 298 -8.88 -1.95 -3.37
C ALA A 298 -8.45 -2.23 -4.81
N TYR A 299 -8.18 -1.17 -5.57
CA TYR A 299 -7.82 -1.28 -6.98
C TYR A 299 -6.59 -2.17 -7.20
N PHE A 300 -5.56 -2.01 -6.36
CA PHE A 300 -4.32 -2.78 -6.44
C PHE A 300 -4.48 -4.23 -5.98
N SER A 301 -5.53 -4.56 -5.22
CA SER A 301 -5.67 -5.92 -4.67
C SER A 301 -5.77 -6.93 -5.79
N SER A 302 -4.90 -7.95 -5.77
CA SER A 302 -4.90 -9.03 -6.75
C SER A 302 -6.26 -9.72 -6.81
N ARG A 303 -6.64 -10.14 -8.01
CA ARG A 303 -7.93 -10.76 -8.33
C ARG A 303 -7.76 -12.23 -8.67
N GLY A 304 -8.76 -13.02 -8.31
CA GLY A 304 -8.92 -14.37 -8.81
C GLY A 304 -9.41 -14.44 -10.26
N PRO A 305 -9.61 -15.65 -10.79
CA PRO A 305 -9.28 -16.94 -10.17
C PRO A 305 -7.76 -17.15 -10.02
N SER A 306 -7.36 -18.22 -9.30
CA SER A 306 -5.93 -18.60 -9.26
C SER A 306 -5.48 -19.11 -10.62
N SER A 307 -4.32 -18.63 -11.10
CA SER A 307 -3.71 -19.11 -12.35
C SER A 307 -3.24 -20.58 -12.27
N LEU A 308 -3.02 -21.11 -11.04
CA LEU A 308 -2.61 -22.50 -10.82
C LEU A 308 -3.80 -23.45 -10.66
N THR A 309 -4.84 -23.02 -9.95
CA THR A 309 -6.01 -23.84 -9.61
C THR A 309 -7.28 -22.99 -9.74
N PRO A 310 -7.73 -22.71 -10.97
CA PRO A 310 -8.87 -21.80 -11.20
C PRO A 310 -10.21 -22.33 -10.65
N SER A 311 -10.31 -23.61 -10.37
CA SER A 311 -11.47 -24.22 -9.72
C SER A 311 -11.62 -23.90 -8.23
N ILE A 312 -10.57 -23.34 -7.59
CA ILE A 312 -10.61 -22.94 -6.18
C ILE A 312 -10.80 -21.45 -6.10
N LEU A 313 -11.86 -21.02 -5.39
CA LEU A 313 -12.12 -19.59 -5.20
C LEU A 313 -11.04 -18.95 -4.33
N LYS A 314 -10.38 -17.94 -4.86
CA LYS A 314 -9.40 -17.10 -4.20
C LYS A 314 -9.55 -15.65 -4.67
N PRO A 315 -9.32 -14.65 -3.82
CA PRO A 315 -9.03 -14.72 -2.36
C PRO A 315 -10.20 -15.30 -1.55
N ASP A 316 -9.93 -15.74 -0.31
CA ASP A 316 -10.95 -16.31 0.58
C ASP A 316 -11.77 -15.22 1.29
N ILE A 317 -11.14 -14.09 1.64
CA ILE A 317 -11.75 -13.00 2.40
C ILE A 317 -11.08 -11.68 2.06
N THR A 318 -11.77 -10.57 2.33
CA THR A 318 -11.22 -9.21 2.22
C THR A 318 -11.22 -8.55 3.59
N ALA A 319 -10.17 -7.78 3.89
CA ALA A 319 -10.03 -7.02 5.14
C ALA A 319 -9.46 -5.62 4.88
N PRO A 320 -9.54 -4.69 5.83
CA PRO A 320 -8.96 -3.36 5.68
C PRO A 320 -7.49 -3.40 5.25
N GLY A 321 -7.18 -2.79 4.10
CA GLY A 321 -5.83 -2.81 3.52
C GLY A 321 -5.40 -1.48 2.92
N VAL A 322 -6.25 -0.45 3.02
CA VAL A 322 -6.00 0.89 2.47
C VAL A 322 -5.93 1.89 3.61
N ASN A 323 -4.93 2.76 3.63
CA ASN A 323 -4.76 3.81 4.65
C ASN A 323 -4.60 3.31 6.09
N ILE A 324 -3.93 2.21 6.29
CA ILE A 324 -3.77 1.61 7.60
C ILE A 324 -2.65 2.29 8.37
N LEU A 325 -3.00 2.91 9.50
CA LEU A 325 -2.04 3.46 10.46
C LEU A 325 -1.56 2.34 11.38
N ALA A 326 -0.25 2.09 11.40
CA ALA A 326 0.36 1.14 12.33
C ALA A 326 1.78 1.58 12.70
N SER A 327 2.40 0.88 13.66
CA SER A 327 3.75 1.20 14.12
C SER A 327 4.77 1.05 12.99
N TRP A 328 5.81 1.86 13.03
CA TRP A 328 6.92 1.80 12.08
C TRP A 328 8.24 1.73 12.85
N SER A 329 9.22 1.01 12.31
CA SER A 329 10.52 0.91 12.96
C SER A 329 11.19 2.29 13.01
N PRO A 330 11.48 2.85 14.20
CA PRO A 330 12.13 4.17 14.30
C PRO A 330 13.57 4.16 13.79
N SER A 331 14.12 2.98 13.56
CA SER A 331 15.46 2.81 12.96
C SER A 331 15.47 3.08 11.46
N VAL A 332 14.29 3.23 10.85
CA VAL A 332 14.12 3.43 9.41
C VAL A 332 13.65 4.86 9.17
N ALA A 333 14.51 5.70 8.64
CA ALA A 333 14.09 7.01 8.15
C ALA A 333 13.24 6.83 6.87
N LEU A 334 12.08 7.49 6.78
CA LEU A 334 11.26 7.48 5.57
C LEU A 334 12.00 8.11 4.39
N SER A 335 12.80 9.16 4.68
CA SER A 335 13.75 9.78 3.79
C SER A 335 14.67 10.69 4.61
N SER A 336 15.74 11.20 4.02
CA SER A 336 16.64 12.17 4.68
C SER A 336 15.91 13.44 5.14
N ALA A 337 14.86 13.86 4.43
CA ALA A 337 14.08 15.05 4.76
C ALA A 337 12.92 14.77 5.72
N MET A 338 12.34 13.56 5.67
CA MET A 338 11.21 13.17 6.51
C MET A 338 11.62 12.61 7.88
N GLY A 339 12.84 12.10 8.01
CA GLY A 339 13.32 11.50 9.25
C GLY A 339 12.61 10.21 9.65
N SER A 340 12.84 9.75 10.88
CA SER A 340 12.18 8.59 11.46
C SER A 340 10.80 8.96 12.01
N VAL A 341 9.90 7.98 12.02
CA VAL A 341 8.55 8.08 12.57
C VAL A 341 8.22 6.84 13.39
N ASN A 342 7.36 6.98 14.39
CA ASN A 342 6.89 5.85 15.19
C ASN A 342 5.69 5.13 14.56
N PHE A 343 4.93 5.83 13.73
CA PHE A 343 3.77 5.34 13.01
C PHE A 343 3.86 5.74 11.55
N LYS A 344 3.35 4.88 10.66
CA LYS A 344 3.21 5.14 9.23
C LYS A 344 1.83 4.72 8.76
N ILE A 345 1.31 5.44 7.77
CA ILE A 345 0.14 5.02 7.02
C ILE A 345 0.63 4.27 5.79
N ASP A 346 0.15 3.05 5.62
CA ASP A 346 0.50 2.20 4.48
C ASP A 346 -0.72 1.51 3.89
N SER A 347 -0.58 0.99 2.64
CA SER A 347 -1.63 0.31 1.92
C SER A 347 -1.09 -0.92 1.21
N GLY A 348 -1.84 -2.01 1.24
CA GLY A 348 -1.46 -3.27 0.64
C GLY A 348 -2.28 -4.43 1.20
N THR A 349 -2.30 -5.54 0.49
CA THR A 349 -2.80 -6.81 1.03
C THR A 349 -1.96 -7.28 2.23
N SER A 350 -0.72 -6.78 2.34
CA SER A 350 0.14 -6.95 3.52
C SER A 350 -0.44 -6.34 4.79
N MET A 351 -1.30 -5.32 4.69
CA MET A 351 -1.99 -4.71 5.83
C MET A 351 -3.31 -5.42 6.12
N SER A 352 -3.94 -6.01 5.12
CA SER A 352 -5.17 -6.79 5.28
C SER A 352 -4.91 -8.15 5.95
N CYS A 353 -3.85 -8.83 5.56
CA CYS A 353 -3.46 -10.12 6.13
C CYS A 353 -3.38 -10.10 7.67
N PRO A 354 -2.66 -9.16 8.31
CA PRO A 354 -2.55 -9.13 9.77
C PRO A 354 -3.88 -8.79 10.48
N HIS A 355 -4.83 -8.09 9.87
CA HIS A 355 -6.17 -7.92 10.45
C HIS A 355 -6.84 -9.28 10.63
N ILE A 356 -6.81 -10.11 9.59
CA ILE A 356 -7.38 -11.46 9.63
C ILE A 356 -6.57 -12.38 10.55
N SER A 357 -5.25 -12.20 10.62
CA SER A 357 -4.40 -12.91 11.59
C SER A 357 -4.80 -12.59 13.03
N GLY A 358 -5.11 -11.33 13.32
CA GLY A 358 -5.64 -10.91 14.62
C GLY A 358 -7.00 -11.57 14.94
N VAL A 359 -7.92 -11.61 13.96
CA VAL A 359 -9.21 -12.31 14.10
C VAL A 359 -9.00 -13.81 14.34
N ALA A 360 -8.08 -14.44 13.57
CA ALA A 360 -7.75 -15.86 13.77
C ALA A 360 -7.20 -16.12 15.18
N ALA A 361 -6.34 -15.25 15.71
CA ALA A 361 -5.81 -15.36 17.07
C ALA A 361 -6.91 -15.24 18.13
N LEU A 362 -7.88 -14.33 17.94
CA LEU A 362 -9.04 -14.21 18.84
C LEU A 362 -9.92 -15.48 18.80
N LEU A 363 -10.22 -15.99 17.60
CA LEU A 363 -10.98 -17.25 17.45
C LEU A 363 -10.27 -18.41 18.10
N LYS A 364 -8.95 -18.53 17.90
CA LYS A 364 -8.14 -19.59 18.48
C LYS A 364 -8.08 -19.50 20.01
N SER A 365 -8.06 -18.29 20.56
CA SER A 365 -8.11 -18.09 22.03
C SER A 365 -9.45 -18.52 22.65
N MET A 366 -10.55 -18.37 21.91
CA MET A 366 -11.89 -18.81 22.37
C MET A 366 -12.16 -20.29 22.09
N HIS A 367 -11.57 -20.79 21.02
CA HIS A 367 -11.75 -22.17 20.54
C HIS A 367 -10.41 -22.86 20.27
N PRO A 368 -9.62 -23.20 21.32
CA PRO A 368 -8.24 -23.71 21.16
C PRO A 368 -8.16 -24.98 20.30
N ASN A 369 -9.21 -25.78 20.30
CA ASN A 369 -9.26 -27.06 19.58
C ASN A 369 -9.76 -26.95 18.12
N TRP A 370 -10.09 -25.74 17.66
CA TRP A 370 -10.51 -25.59 16.27
C TRP A 370 -9.35 -25.81 15.31
N SER A 371 -9.63 -26.62 14.27
CA SER A 371 -8.69 -26.80 13.17
C SER A 371 -8.55 -25.52 12.33
N PRO A 372 -7.47 -25.37 11.57
CA PRO A 372 -7.33 -24.25 10.61
C PRO A 372 -8.52 -24.14 9.65
N ALA A 373 -9.08 -25.26 9.22
CA ALA A 373 -10.27 -25.29 8.36
C ALA A 373 -11.53 -24.76 9.08
N ALA A 374 -11.72 -25.08 10.37
CA ALA A 374 -12.83 -24.55 11.16
C ALA A 374 -12.70 -23.04 11.36
N VAL A 375 -11.49 -22.53 11.67
CA VAL A 375 -11.22 -21.10 11.77
C VAL A 375 -11.51 -20.40 10.44
N LYS A 376 -11.01 -20.94 9.32
CA LYS A 376 -11.28 -20.41 7.97
C LYS A 376 -12.78 -20.40 7.66
N SER A 377 -13.47 -21.49 7.90
CA SER A 377 -14.91 -21.60 7.65
C SER A 377 -15.71 -20.57 8.45
N ALA A 378 -15.43 -20.41 9.74
CA ALA A 378 -16.11 -19.44 10.58
C ALA A 378 -15.95 -18.01 10.04
N MET A 379 -14.76 -17.60 9.62
CA MET A 379 -14.52 -16.26 9.07
C MET A 379 -15.22 -16.05 7.72
N VAL A 380 -15.12 -17.04 6.81
CA VAL A 380 -15.68 -16.89 5.45
C VAL A 380 -17.20 -16.89 5.46
N THR A 381 -17.83 -17.74 6.31
CA THR A 381 -19.30 -17.86 6.36
C THR A 381 -19.99 -16.75 7.14
N THR A 382 -19.28 -16.03 8.02
CA THR A 382 -19.81 -14.90 8.80
C THR A 382 -19.41 -13.55 8.22
N GLY A 383 -18.61 -13.52 7.15
CA GLY A 383 -18.24 -12.31 6.44
C GLY A 383 -19.45 -11.61 5.82
N ASN A 384 -19.38 -10.27 5.75
CA ASN A 384 -20.44 -9.49 5.12
C ASN A 384 -20.39 -9.67 3.60
N GLY A 385 -21.41 -10.31 2.99
CA GLY A 385 -21.48 -10.61 1.55
C GLY A 385 -21.66 -9.39 0.63
N HIS A 386 -21.78 -8.17 1.15
CA HIS A 386 -22.01 -6.98 0.34
C HIS A 386 -20.84 -6.59 -0.58
N MET A 387 -19.64 -7.12 -0.35
CA MET A 387 -18.49 -6.87 -1.24
C MET A 387 -18.49 -7.71 -2.53
N LEU A 388 -19.30 -8.76 -2.61
CA LEU A 388 -19.34 -9.64 -3.78
C LEU A 388 -20.09 -9.05 -4.99
N HIS A 389 -20.93 -8.03 -4.79
CA HIS A 389 -21.73 -7.45 -5.87
C HIS A 389 -20.98 -6.48 -6.80
N LEU A 390 -19.74 -6.10 -6.48
CA LEU A 390 -18.98 -5.11 -7.27
C LEU A 390 -17.94 -5.71 -8.23
N VAL A 391 -17.88 -7.01 -8.37
CA VAL A 391 -16.89 -7.70 -9.23
C VAL A 391 -17.55 -8.47 -10.40
N THR A 392 -18.71 -8.05 -10.87
CA THR A 392 -19.16 -8.49 -12.20
C THR A 392 -18.52 -7.60 -13.26
N TYR A 393 -17.30 -7.96 -13.66
CA TYR A 393 -16.73 -7.52 -14.92
C TYR A 393 -17.56 -8.14 -16.06
N SER A 394 -18.39 -7.35 -16.70
CA SER A 394 -18.91 -7.71 -18.01
C SER A 394 -17.79 -7.44 -19.02
N PRO A 395 -17.29 -8.46 -19.73
CA PRO A 395 -16.33 -8.19 -20.79
C PRO A 395 -16.99 -7.29 -21.84
N PRO A 396 -16.27 -6.34 -22.44
CA PRO A 396 -16.80 -5.62 -23.58
C PRO A 396 -17.07 -6.58 -24.72
N ASN A 397 -18.27 -6.47 -25.32
CA ASN A 397 -18.64 -7.17 -26.56
C ASN A 397 -17.69 -6.80 -27.68
#